data_e12e3d8d07a40d2462607b572f484a64
#
_entry.id   e12e3d8d07a40d2462607b572f484a64
#
_cell.length_a   1.000
_cell.length_b   1.000
_cell.length_c   1.000
_cell.angle_alpha   90.00
_cell.angle_beta   90.00
_cell.angle_gamma   90.00
#
_symmetry.space_group_name_H-M   'P 1'
#
loop_
_entity.id
_entity.type
_entity.pdbx_description
1 polymer ?
#
loop_
_entity_poly.entity_id
_entity_poly.type
_entity_poly.pdbx_seq_one_letter_code
_entity_poly.pdbx_strand_id
1 'polypeptide(L)'
;TPLVQMGPNDWLLELFHGPTLAFKDVAMQMLSRLMDHVLRERGERLTIVGATSGDTGGAALEAFKNCNGIDTFFMFSNGKVSDFQRRQMTTIGAENCHAIAIDGSFDDCQSMVKDMFGHQSFANKIRLSAVNSINWGRVMAQVVYYFTAAAALGAPEQRVSFTVPTGNFGDIYAGFVAKQMGLPISRLVIATNENDILARTLTTGDHRLESVKPTITPSMDIQISSNFERLLFEAAGQDSTIVRDLMAALKNNHNYSLPDKMLTFIRDSFDAGVVSEIETLEEVALILRNTGYLTDPHTAIAVKVAREHADPDVPMVTLSTAHPAKFPDTVHDATGKTSHPPVWGDIPAERSETVAHLMNDRACVEAHILEHFFRAQKLINSTAKD
;
A
#
# COMPACT_ATOMS: atom_id res chain seq x y z
N THR A 1 1.15 -8.94 14.71
CA THR A 1 0.79 -7.52 14.74
C THR A 1 0.57 -7.09 16.19
N PRO A 2 1.63 -6.66 16.92
CA PRO A 2 1.51 -6.22 18.30
C PRO A 2 0.65 -4.97 18.43
N LEU A 3 -0.04 -4.86 19.57
CA LEU A 3 -0.67 -3.63 20.03
C LEU A 3 0.24 -2.97 21.07
N VAL A 4 0.58 -1.71 20.85
CA VAL A 4 1.39 -0.89 21.76
C VAL A 4 0.48 0.20 22.35
N GLN A 5 0.36 0.24 23.66
CA GLN A 5 -0.44 1.24 24.33
C GLN A 5 0.31 2.57 24.42
N MET A 6 -0.29 3.63 23.91
CA MET A 6 0.27 4.99 23.90
C MET A 6 -0.40 5.89 24.95
N GLY A 7 -1.59 5.55 25.34
CA GLY A 7 -2.41 6.26 26.33
C GLY A 7 -3.53 5.39 26.86
N PRO A 8 -4.42 5.90 27.73
CA PRO A 8 -5.47 5.09 28.36
C PRO A 8 -6.36 4.33 27.36
N ASN A 9 -6.77 4.97 26.26
CA ASN A 9 -7.57 4.39 25.19
C ASN A 9 -6.93 4.59 23.80
N ASP A 10 -5.62 4.82 23.75
CA ASP A 10 -4.86 5.10 22.54
C ASP A 10 -3.83 3.98 22.29
N TRP A 11 -3.92 3.34 21.14
CA TRP A 11 -3.15 2.15 20.78
C TRP A 11 -2.55 2.27 19.40
N LEU A 12 -1.33 1.77 19.22
CA LEU A 12 -0.72 1.53 17.92
C LEU A 12 -0.81 0.03 17.57
N LEU A 13 -1.28 -0.28 16.36
CA LEU A 13 -1.18 -1.62 15.80
C LEU A 13 0.04 -1.67 14.87
N GLU A 14 1.11 -2.31 15.32
CA GLU A 14 2.35 -2.43 14.55
C GLU A 14 2.21 -3.47 13.43
N LEU A 15 2.17 -3.02 12.18
CA LEU A 15 2.00 -3.85 10.99
C LEU A 15 3.31 -4.08 10.22
N PHE A 16 4.42 -3.57 10.71
CA PHE A 16 5.71 -3.51 10.02
C PHE A 16 6.72 -4.60 10.44
N HIS A 17 6.29 -5.64 11.13
CA HIS A 17 7.17 -6.74 11.58
C HIS A 17 7.44 -7.80 10.49
N GLY A 18 7.06 -7.52 9.26
CA GLY A 18 7.39 -8.35 8.11
C GLY A 18 8.80 -8.08 7.55
N PRO A 19 9.21 -8.86 6.53
CA PRO A 19 10.57 -8.80 5.99
C PRO A 19 10.96 -7.47 5.34
N THR A 20 9.99 -6.68 4.87
CA THR A 20 10.26 -5.37 4.26
C THR A 20 9.88 -4.19 5.12
N LEU A 21 9.54 -4.44 6.39
CA LEU A 21 9.25 -3.41 7.38
C LEU A 21 8.08 -2.49 7.01
N ALA A 22 7.07 -3.02 6.30
CA ALA A 22 5.85 -2.31 5.96
C ALA A 22 4.62 -3.23 6.06
N PHE A 23 3.45 -2.66 6.35
CA PHE A 23 2.17 -3.38 6.45
C PHE A 23 1.83 -4.20 5.19
N LYS A 24 2.40 -3.80 4.05
CA LYS A 24 2.22 -4.47 2.76
C LYS A 24 2.68 -5.93 2.80
N ASP A 25 3.63 -6.28 3.67
CA ASP A 25 4.09 -7.65 3.86
C ASP A 25 2.97 -8.60 4.27
N VAL A 26 2.04 -8.16 5.12
CA VAL A 26 0.93 -8.99 5.60
C VAL A 26 0.13 -9.54 4.42
N ALA A 27 -0.24 -8.66 3.51
CA ALA A 27 -1.03 -9.05 2.35
C ALA A 27 -0.20 -9.78 1.28
N MET A 28 1.01 -9.32 1.00
CA MET A 28 1.85 -9.91 -0.04
C MET A 28 2.32 -11.32 0.31
N GLN A 29 2.67 -11.59 1.56
CA GLN A 29 3.07 -12.91 2.02
C GLN A 29 1.94 -13.95 1.89
N MET A 30 0.69 -13.56 2.19
CA MET A 30 -0.46 -14.43 2.00
C MET A 30 -0.78 -14.61 0.51
N LEU A 31 -0.82 -13.52 -0.24
CA LEU A 31 -1.17 -13.52 -1.66
C LEU A 31 -0.21 -14.36 -2.50
N SER A 32 1.09 -14.26 -2.25
CA SER A 32 2.11 -15.02 -2.97
C SER A 32 1.92 -16.53 -2.78
N ARG A 33 1.67 -16.98 -1.55
CA ARG A 33 1.44 -18.39 -1.24
C ARG A 33 0.15 -18.93 -1.86
N LEU A 34 -0.93 -18.11 -1.82
CA LEU A 34 -2.20 -18.46 -2.43
C LEU A 34 -2.08 -18.59 -3.95
N MET A 35 -1.44 -17.63 -4.60
CA MET A 35 -1.22 -17.64 -6.05
C MET A 35 -0.33 -18.81 -6.47
N ASP A 36 0.78 -19.03 -5.77
CA ASP A 36 1.68 -20.14 -6.07
C ASP A 36 0.99 -21.51 -5.92
N HIS A 37 0.16 -21.67 -4.87
CA HIS A 37 -0.63 -22.89 -4.70
C HIS A 37 -1.59 -23.13 -5.85
N VAL A 38 -2.41 -22.13 -6.21
CA VAL A 38 -3.38 -22.24 -7.30
C VAL A 38 -2.71 -22.50 -8.65
N LEU A 39 -1.59 -21.84 -8.92
CA LEU A 39 -0.86 -22.04 -10.17
C LEU A 39 -0.23 -23.43 -10.27
N ARG A 40 0.31 -23.95 -9.17
CA ARG A 40 0.82 -25.34 -9.12
C ARG A 40 -0.29 -26.37 -9.38
N GLU A 41 -1.44 -26.23 -8.74
CA GLU A 41 -2.60 -27.10 -8.97
C GLU A 41 -3.08 -27.08 -10.43
N ARG A 42 -2.95 -25.93 -11.10
CA ARG A 42 -3.36 -25.76 -12.51
C ARG A 42 -2.26 -26.10 -13.52
N GLY A 43 -1.04 -26.33 -13.08
CA GLY A 43 0.12 -26.47 -13.97
C GLY A 43 0.40 -25.19 -14.80
N GLU A 44 0.14 -24.02 -14.22
CA GLU A 44 0.17 -22.73 -14.90
C GLU A 44 1.29 -21.83 -14.36
N ARG A 45 1.69 -20.88 -15.18
CA ARG A 45 2.63 -19.80 -14.80
C ARG A 45 2.03 -18.45 -15.14
N LEU A 46 2.49 -17.40 -14.47
CA LEU A 46 2.16 -16.02 -14.80
C LEU A 46 3.35 -15.08 -14.56
N THR A 47 3.25 -13.89 -15.13
CA THR A 47 4.23 -12.83 -14.92
C THR A 47 3.55 -11.64 -14.27
N ILE A 48 4.08 -11.21 -13.14
CA ILE A 48 3.64 -9.98 -12.45
C ILE A 48 4.51 -8.84 -12.93
N VAL A 49 3.87 -7.77 -13.41
CA VAL A 49 4.54 -6.51 -13.72
C VAL A 49 3.91 -5.39 -12.93
N GLY A 50 4.72 -4.58 -12.30
CA GLY A 50 4.26 -3.48 -11.47
C GLY A 50 5.17 -2.26 -11.51
N ALA A 51 4.60 -1.10 -11.16
CA ALA A 51 5.34 0.12 -10.83
C ALA A 51 5.27 0.38 -9.34
N THR A 52 6.33 0.94 -8.77
CA THR A 52 6.43 1.19 -7.34
C THR A 52 7.14 2.50 -7.03
N SER A 53 6.68 3.17 -5.98
CA SER A 53 7.40 4.26 -5.31
C SER A 53 8.35 3.75 -4.19
N GLY A 54 8.54 2.43 -4.08
CA GLY A 54 9.43 1.76 -3.13
C GLY A 54 8.77 0.58 -2.41
N ASP A 55 7.92 0.82 -1.43
CA ASP A 55 7.39 -0.20 -0.52
C ASP A 55 6.65 -1.36 -1.17
N THR A 56 5.79 -1.08 -2.16
CA THR A 56 5.01 -2.14 -2.80
C THR A 56 5.90 -3.08 -3.61
N GLY A 57 6.90 -2.53 -4.30
CA GLY A 57 7.87 -3.35 -5.05
C GLY A 57 8.71 -4.22 -4.14
N GLY A 58 9.25 -3.65 -3.06
CA GLY A 58 10.01 -4.41 -2.06
C GLY A 58 9.20 -5.55 -1.46
N ALA A 59 7.98 -5.27 -1.00
CA ALA A 59 7.09 -6.28 -0.41
C ALA A 59 6.70 -7.38 -1.41
N ALA A 60 6.44 -7.01 -2.68
CA ALA A 60 6.09 -7.97 -3.71
C ALA A 60 7.29 -8.87 -4.08
N LEU A 61 8.44 -8.29 -4.43
CA LEU A 61 9.63 -9.05 -4.79
C LEU A 61 10.04 -10.01 -3.67
N GLU A 62 10.02 -9.54 -2.41
CA GLU A 62 10.32 -10.38 -1.25
C GLU A 62 9.31 -11.53 -1.08
N ALA A 63 8.03 -11.28 -1.25
CA ALA A 63 6.99 -12.28 -1.07
C ALA A 63 6.99 -13.36 -2.17
N PHE A 64 7.31 -12.97 -3.42
CA PHE A 64 7.26 -13.87 -4.58
C PHE A 64 8.59 -14.57 -4.90
N LYS A 65 9.69 -14.24 -4.22
CA LYS A 65 11.04 -14.77 -4.50
C LYS A 65 11.16 -16.29 -4.50
N ASN A 66 10.27 -17.00 -3.80
CA ASN A 66 10.27 -18.46 -3.71
C ASN A 66 9.11 -19.12 -4.48
N CYS A 67 8.42 -18.37 -5.35
CA CYS A 67 7.30 -18.89 -6.14
C CYS A 67 7.80 -19.42 -7.49
N ASN A 68 7.70 -20.73 -7.71
CA ASN A 68 8.23 -21.36 -8.92
C ASN A 68 7.41 -21.06 -10.20
N GLY A 69 6.14 -20.73 -10.05
CA GLY A 69 5.21 -20.45 -11.16
C GLY A 69 5.06 -18.96 -11.50
N ILE A 70 5.83 -18.07 -10.87
CA ILE A 70 5.62 -16.62 -10.95
C ILE A 70 6.94 -15.90 -11.17
N ASP A 71 7.04 -15.16 -12.25
CA ASP A 71 8.11 -14.19 -12.48
C ASP A 71 7.61 -12.80 -12.13
N THR A 72 8.43 -11.99 -11.45
CA THR A 72 8.03 -10.65 -10.97
C THR A 72 8.97 -9.58 -11.48
N PHE A 73 8.41 -8.52 -12.07
CA PHE A 73 9.14 -7.36 -12.59
C PHE A 73 8.56 -6.09 -11.98
N PHE A 74 9.38 -5.37 -11.23
CA PHE A 74 8.97 -4.09 -10.65
C PHE A 74 9.83 -2.95 -11.16
N MET A 75 9.15 -1.98 -11.79
CA MET A 75 9.74 -0.74 -12.25
C MET A 75 9.68 0.32 -11.17
N PHE A 76 10.76 1.06 -11.01
CA PHE A 76 10.83 2.23 -10.16
C PHE A 76 11.62 3.35 -10.82
N SER A 77 11.34 4.58 -10.44
CA SER A 77 12.03 5.77 -10.95
C SER A 77 13.47 5.81 -10.45
N ASN A 78 14.43 5.86 -11.36
CA ASN A 78 15.85 5.89 -11.03
C ASN A 78 16.20 7.12 -10.17
N GLY A 79 16.85 6.89 -9.02
CA GLY A 79 17.25 7.93 -8.08
C GLY A 79 16.08 8.64 -7.34
N LYS A 80 14.82 8.10 -7.38
CA LYS A 80 13.64 8.69 -6.74
C LYS A 80 13.06 7.87 -5.60
N VAL A 81 13.65 6.74 -5.27
CA VAL A 81 13.34 5.92 -4.10
C VAL A 81 14.47 6.03 -3.08
N SER A 82 14.18 5.88 -1.79
CA SER A 82 15.24 5.90 -0.77
C SER A 82 16.24 4.75 -0.98
N ASP A 83 17.48 4.93 -0.53
CA ASP A 83 18.51 3.88 -0.63
C ASP A 83 18.07 2.58 0.03
N PHE A 84 17.39 2.68 1.16
CA PHE A 84 16.86 1.51 1.87
C PHE A 84 15.82 0.77 1.03
N GLN A 85 14.84 1.48 0.46
CA GLN A 85 13.82 0.88 -0.40
C GLN A 85 14.39 0.30 -1.69
N ARG A 86 15.35 1.00 -2.30
CA ARG A 86 16.07 0.50 -3.49
C ARG A 86 16.77 -0.82 -3.17
N ARG A 87 17.54 -0.87 -2.09
CA ARG A 87 18.23 -2.08 -1.67
C ARG A 87 17.28 -3.23 -1.33
N GLN A 88 16.12 -2.96 -0.74
CA GLN A 88 15.09 -3.97 -0.51
C GLN A 88 14.64 -4.66 -1.81
N MET A 89 14.64 -3.95 -2.94
CA MET A 89 14.24 -4.51 -4.25
C MET A 89 15.41 -5.17 -4.98
N THR A 90 16.59 -4.56 -4.93
CA THR A 90 17.73 -4.91 -5.79
C THR A 90 18.63 -5.98 -5.20
N THR A 91 18.50 -6.30 -3.91
CA THR A 91 19.31 -7.33 -3.21
C THR A 91 18.57 -8.65 -2.98
N ILE A 92 17.41 -8.86 -3.60
CA ILE A 92 16.59 -10.08 -3.41
C ILE A 92 17.38 -11.36 -3.80
N GLY A 93 18.11 -11.33 -4.92
CA GLY A 93 18.97 -12.43 -5.36
C GLY A 93 18.22 -13.69 -5.83
N ALA A 94 16.93 -13.59 -6.14
CA ALA A 94 16.12 -14.69 -6.68
C ALA A 94 15.98 -14.56 -8.20
N GLU A 95 16.09 -15.68 -8.94
CA GLU A 95 16.07 -15.71 -10.40
C GLU A 95 14.74 -15.24 -11.02
N ASN A 96 13.65 -15.34 -10.27
CA ASN A 96 12.31 -14.95 -10.70
C ASN A 96 11.91 -13.52 -10.28
N CYS A 97 12.85 -12.75 -9.69
CA CYS A 97 12.59 -11.42 -9.16
C CYS A 97 13.48 -10.38 -9.84
N HIS A 98 12.87 -9.42 -10.53
CA HIS A 98 13.56 -8.43 -11.34
C HIS A 98 13.19 -7.01 -10.94
N ALA A 99 14.18 -6.25 -10.49
CA ALA A 99 14.07 -4.82 -10.24
C ALA A 99 14.54 -4.06 -11.47
N ILE A 100 13.75 -3.09 -11.95
CA ILE A 100 14.04 -2.29 -13.16
C ILE A 100 14.02 -0.82 -12.79
N ALA A 101 15.16 -0.16 -12.88
CA ALA A 101 15.28 1.28 -12.75
C ALA A 101 15.00 1.96 -14.09
N ILE A 102 14.01 2.86 -14.11
CA ILE A 102 13.60 3.60 -15.32
C ILE A 102 14.07 5.05 -15.20
N ASP A 103 14.66 5.57 -16.28
CA ASP A 103 15.01 6.99 -16.41
C ASP A 103 13.74 7.81 -16.72
N GLY A 104 12.90 7.98 -15.72
CA GLY A 104 11.61 8.64 -15.81
C GLY A 104 11.00 8.89 -14.42
N SER A 105 9.75 9.35 -14.41
CA SER A 105 8.97 9.55 -13.19
C SER A 105 8.26 8.26 -12.75
N PHE A 106 7.68 8.25 -11.56
CA PHE A 106 6.81 7.17 -11.10
C PHE A 106 5.54 7.07 -11.98
N ASP A 107 5.00 8.21 -12.43
CA ASP A 107 3.85 8.24 -13.32
C ASP A 107 4.17 7.62 -14.70
N ASP A 108 5.39 7.82 -15.19
CA ASP A 108 5.86 7.15 -16.42
C ASP A 108 5.86 5.62 -16.23
N CYS A 109 6.39 5.13 -15.11
CA CYS A 109 6.37 3.70 -14.79
C CYS A 109 4.94 3.15 -14.71
N GLN A 110 4.02 3.89 -14.06
CA GLN A 110 2.61 3.48 -13.97
C GLN A 110 1.90 3.48 -15.33
N SER A 111 2.15 4.51 -16.16
CA SER A 111 1.59 4.60 -17.50
C SER A 111 2.06 3.43 -18.35
N MET A 112 3.36 3.12 -18.28
CA MET A 112 3.96 1.98 -19.00
C MET A 112 3.33 0.64 -18.61
N VAL A 113 3.06 0.40 -17.30
CA VAL A 113 2.32 -0.78 -16.84
C VAL A 113 0.93 -0.85 -17.46
N LYS A 114 0.19 0.27 -17.45
CA LYS A 114 -1.16 0.34 -18.05
C LYS A 114 -1.12 0.02 -19.56
N ASP A 115 -0.15 0.57 -20.27
CA ASP A 115 0.03 0.34 -21.71
C ASP A 115 0.36 -1.11 -22.00
N MET A 116 1.17 -1.78 -21.17
CA MET A 116 1.46 -3.22 -21.29
C MET A 116 0.20 -4.08 -21.08
N PHE A 117 -0.69 -3.73 -20.13
CA PHE A 117 -1.99 -4.39 -19.99
C PHE A 117 -2.89 -4.18 -21.20
N GLY A 118 -2.81 -3.02 -21.85
CA GLY A 118 -3.49 -2.72 -23.12
C GLY A 118 -2.92 -3.47 -24.33
N HIS A 119 -1.64 -3.87 -24.28
CA HIS A 119 -0.96 -4.58 -25.36
C HIS A 119 -1.26 -6.08 -25.33
N GLN A 120 -2.42 -6.47 -25.84
CA GLN A 120 -2.99 -7.82 -25.71
C GLN A 120 -2.05 -8.95 -26.16
N SER A 121 -1.29 -8.77 -27.24
CA SER A 121 -0.36 -9.79 -27.73
C SER A 121 0.79 -10.06 -26.75
N PHE A 122 1.28 -9.04 -26.07
CA PHE A 122 2.28 -9.15 -25.03
C PHE A 122 1.65 -9.72 -23.75
N ALA A 123 0.57 -9.11 -23.27
CA ALA A 123 -0.09 -9.49 -22.03
C ALA A 123 -0.51 -10.97 -22.03
N ASN A 124 -1.11 -11.45 -23.10
CA ASN A 124 -1.51 -12.85 -23.25
C ASN A 124 -0.32 -13.80 -23.28
N LYS A 125 0.77 -13.41 -23.96
CA LYS A 125 1.96 -14.24 -24.13
C LYS A 125 2.64 -14.59 -22.81
N ILE A 126 2.77 -13.60 -21.91
CA ILE A 126 3.41 -13.79 -20.60
C ILE A 126 2.39 -14.07 -19.49
N ARG A 127 1.09 -14.12 -19.78
CA ARG A 127 0.00 -14.20 -18.81
C ARG A 127 0.14 -13.11 -17.75
N LEU A 128 0.16 -11.86 -18.24
CA LEU A 128 0.41 -10.67 -17.45
C LEU A 128 -0.60 -10.55 -16.31
N SER A 129 -0.10 -10.32 -15.11
CA SER A 129 -0.88 -10.12 -13.89
C SER A 129 -0.34 -8.93 -13.08
N ALA A 130 -1.11 -8.49 -12.11
CA ALA A 130 -0.73 -7.42 -11.20
C ALA A 130 -1.10 -7.73 -9.76
N VAL A 131 -0.31 -7.19 -8.82
CA VAL A 131 -0.53 -7.29 -7.38
C VAL A 131 -0.61 -5.90 -6.73
N ASN A 132 -1.13 -4.92 -7.47
CA ASN A 132 -1.33 -3.57 -6.99
C ASN A 132 -2.41 -3.48 -5.87
N SER A 133 -2.62 -2.29 -5.32
CA SER A 133 -3.50 -2.08 -4.16
C SER A 133 -4.97 -2.46 -4.39
N ILE A 134 -5.45 -2.51 -5.64
CA ILE A 134 -6.82 -2.91 -5.95
C ILE A 134 -7.04 -4.42 -5.95
N ASN A 135 -5.98 -5.24 -5.83
CA ASN A 135 -6.12 -6.69 -5.78
C ASN A 135 -6.93 -7.09 -4.54
N TRP A 136 -8.05 -7.80 -4.75
CA TRP A 136 -8.94 -8.20 -3.65
C TRP A 136 -8.24 -9.10 -2.62
N GLY A 137 -7.33 -9.98 -3.05
CA GLY A 137 -6.55 -10.83 -2.15
C GLY A 137 -5.71 -10.02 -1.16
N ARG A 138 -5.28 -8.80 -1.54
CA ARG A 138 -4.61 -7.87 -0.62
C ARG A 138 -5.57 -7.31 0.42
N VAL A 139 -6.74 -6.84 -0.01
CA VAL A 139 -7.78 -6.32 0.89
C VAL A 139 -8.23 -7.41 1.87
N MET A 140 -8.52 -8.60 1.37
CA MET A 140 -8.95 -9.75 2.19
C MET A 140 -7.95 -10.11 3.29
N ALA A 141 -6.66 -10.13 2.98
CA ALA A 141 -5.62 -10.41 3.97
C ALA A 141 -5.55 -9.34 5.07
N GLN A 142 -5.84 -8.11 4.73
CA GLN A 142 -5.81 -6.97 5.66
C GLN A 142 -6.99 -6.98 6.64
N VAL A 143 -8.11 -7.58 6.30
CA VAL A 143 -9.27 -7.74 7.22
C VAL A 143 -8.86 -8.42 8.53
N VAL A 144 -7.93 -9.36 8.46
CA VAL A 144 -7.53 -10.20 9.61
C VAL A 144 -7.02 -9.39 10.78
N TYR A 145 -6.15 -8.41 10.55
CA TYR A 145 -5.58 -7.66 11.68
C TYR A 145 -6.56 -6.69 12.35
N TYR A 146 -7.64 -6.27 11.69
CA TYR A 146 -8.73 -5.56 12.34
C TYR A 146 -9.44 -6.44 13.37
N PHE A 147 -9.74 -7.70 13.00
CA PHE A 147 -10.32 -8.66 13.93
C PHE A 147 -9.38 -8.99 15.09
N THR A 148 -8.10 -9.24 14.82
CA THR A 148 -7.14 -9.58 15.88
C THR A 148 -6.92 -8.42 16.85
N ALA A 149 -6.84 -7.18 16.36
CA ALA A 149 -6.71 -6.00 17.19
C ALA A 149 -7.96 -5.76 18.05
N ALA A 150 -9.14 -5.79 17.45
CA ALA A 150 -10.38 -5.59 18.18
C ALA A 150 -10.62 -6.70 19.23
N ALA A 151 -10.37 -7.97 18.89
CA ALA A 151 -10.48 -9.08 19.84
C ALA A 151 -9.54 -8.93 21.03
N ALA A 152 -8.29 -8.45 20.81
CA ALA A 152 -7.35 -8.18 21.90
C ALA A 152 -7.80 -7.05 22.83
N LEU A 153 -8.69 -6.16 22.35
CA LEU A 153 -9.26 -5.05 23.11
C LEU A 153 -10.67 -5.35 23.65
N GLY A 154 -11.15 -6.59 23.55
CA GLY A 154 -12.38 -7.04 24.17
C GLY A 154 -13.62 -7.08 23.26
N ALA A 155 -13.45 -7.01 21.93
CA ALA A 155 -14.57 -7.27 21.03
C ALA A 155 -15.04 -8.73 21.16
N PRO A 156 -16.36 -9.01 21.02
CA PRO A 156 -17.41 -8.12 20.52
C PRO A 156 -18.05 -7.18 21.56
N GLU A 157 -17.79 -7.36 22.86
CA GLU A 157 -18.40 -6.58 23.93
C GLU A 157 -17.92 -5.13 23.93
N GLN A 158 -16.64 -4.91 23.55
CA GLN A 158 -16.03 -3.58 23.42
C GLN A 158 -16.04 -3.12 21.96
N ARG A 159 -16.58 -1.92 21.72
CA ARG A 159 -16.44 -1.24 20.42
C ARG A 159 -15.02 -0.68 20.29
N VAL A 160 -14.51 -0.63 19.08
CA VAL A 160 -13.16 -0.12 18.76
C VAL A 160 -13.22 0.82 17.56
N SER A 161 -12.47 1.91 17.58
CA SER A 161 -12.26 2.79 16.44
C SER A 161 -10.87 2.58 15.83
N PHE A 162 -10.73 2.81 14.53
CA PHE A 162 -9.45 2.70 13.84
C PHE A 162 -9.13 3.96 13.07
N THR A 163 -7.87 4.44 13.20
CA THR A 163 -7.32 5.50 12.35
C THR A 163 -6.25 4.92 11.45
N VAL A 164 -6.35 5.23 10.16
CA VAL A 164 -5.54 4.58 9.13
C VAL A 164 -4.83 5.62 8.25
N PRO A 165 -3.48 5.59 8.16
CA PRO A 165 -2.75 6.36 7.16
C PRO A 165 -3.21 5.95 5.78
N THR A 166 -3.84 6.86 5.03
CA THR A 166 -4.62 6.47 3.86
C THR A 166 -4.11 7.14 2.57
N GLY A 167 -3.67 6.31 1.63
CA GLY A 167 -3.47 6.67 0.22
C GLY A 167 -4.51 5.96 -0.65
N ASN A 168 -4.20 4.76 -1.15
CA ASN A 168 -5.04 3.99 -2.07
C ASN A 168 -6.30 3.36 -1.45
N PHE A 169 -6.66 3.70 -0.23
CA PHE A 169 -7.88 3.26 0.46
C PHE A 169 -7.99 1.75 0.73
N GLY A 170 -6.98 0.97 0.40
CA GLY A 170 -7.02 -0.51 0.51
C GLY A 170 -7.13 -0.98 1.94
N ASP A 171 -6.31 -0.42 2.80
CA ASP A 171 -6.22 -0.78 4.22
C ASP A 171 -7.51 -0.40 4.97
N ILE A 172 -7.92 0.85 4.91
CA ILE A 172 -9.12 1.30 5.60
C ILE A 172 -10.40 0.67 5.02
N TYR A 173 -10.41 0.32 3.73
CA TYR A 173 -11.51 -0.46 3.14
C TYR A 173 -11.57 -1.89 3.72
N ALA A 174 -10.43 -2.50 4.05
CA ALA A 174 -10.42 -3.76 4.78
C ALA A 174 -11.06 -3.63 6.18
N GLY A 175 -10.86 -2.49 6.86
CA GLY A 175 -11.58 -2.15 8.09
C GLY A 175 -13.10 -2.03 7.87
N PHE A 176 -13.51 -1.41 6.77
CA PHE A 176 -14.93 -1.34 6.40
C PHE A 176 -15.52 -2.73 6.14
N VAL A 177 -14.81 -3.60 5.43
CA VAL A 177 -15.21 -4.99 5.24
C VAL A 177 -15.33 -5.72 6.58
N ALA A 178 -14.38 -5.54 7.50
CA ALA A 178 -14.46 -6.11 8.86
C ALA A 178 -15.72 -5.65 9.59
N LYS A 179 -16.07 -4.34 9.50
CA LYS A 179 -17.32 -3.79 10.05
C LYS A 179 -18.56 -4.46 9.42
N GLN A 180 -18.57 -4.64 8.09
CA GLN A 180 -19.67 -5.33 7.40
C GLN A 180 -19.77 -6.82 7.78
N MET A 181 -18.66 -7.44 8.16
CA MET A 181 -18.64 -8.81 8.69
C MET A 181 -19.11 -8.92 10.16
N GLY A 182 -19.45 -7.80 10.80
CA GLY A 182 -19.99 -7.76 12.15
C GLY A 182 -18.99 -7.37 13.24
N LEU A 183 -17.75 -6.98 12.89
CA LEU A 183 -16.83 -6.45 13.89
C LEU A 183 -17.37 -5.11 14.43
N PRO A 184 -17.45 -4.90 15.77
CA PRO A 184 -18.07 -3.73 16.36
C PRO A 184 -17.18 -2.48 16.24
N ILE A 185 -16.92 -2.06 15.00
CA ILE A 185 -16.16 -0.84 14.70
C ILE A 185 -17.06 0.37 14.88
N SER A 186 -16.66 1.27 15.78
CA SER A 186 -17.34 2.53 16.01
C SER A 186 -17.11 3.49 14.86
N ARG A 187 -15.85 3.82 14.59
CA ARG A 187 -15.43 4.75 13.53
C ARG A 187 -14.21 4.22 12.79
N LEU A 188 -14.13 4.56 11.50
CA LEU A 188 -12.95 4.41 10.67
C LEU A 188 -12.49 5.82 10.29
N VAL A 189 -11.30 6.21 10.68
CA VAL A 189 -10.80 7.57 10.48
C VAL A 189 -9.71 7.57 9.40
N ILE A 190 -9.97 8.29 8.33
CA ILE A 190 -9.05 8.48 7.21
C ILE A 190 -8.05 9.55 7.62
N ALA A 191 -6.77 9.21 7.65
CA ALA A 191 -5.70 10.17 7.88
C ALA A 191 -4.91 10.41 6.59
N THR A 192 -4.85 11.66 6.13
CA THR A 192 -4.15 12.06 4.90
C THR A 192 -3.09 13.11 5.16
N ASN A 193 -2.11 13.20 4.28
CA ASN A 193 -1.20 14.34 4.19
C ASN A 193 -1.88 15.48 3.39
N GLU A 194 -1.10 16.46 2.93
CA GLU A 194 -1.60 17.60 2.13
C GLU A 194 -2.24 17.21 0.79
N ASN A 195 -2.15 15.93 0.39
CA ASN A 195 -2.91 15.36 -0.72
C ASN A 195 -4.26 14.85 -0.19
N ASP A 196 -5.14 15.77 0.11
CA ASP A 196 -6.29 15.66 1.00
C ASP A 196 -7.60 15.25 0.30
N ILE A 197 -7.55 14.75 -0.94
CA ILE A 197 -8.76 14.50 -1.75
C ILE A 197 -9.84 13.70 -1.02
N LEU A 198 -9.46 12.69 -0.22
CA LEU A 198 -10.41 11.88 0.53
C LEU A 198 -11.08 12.69 1.65
N ALA A 199 -10.30 13.44 2.42
CA ALA A 199 -10.81 14.29 3.50
C ALA A 199 -11.72 15.41 2.95
N ARG A 200 -11.32 16.06 1.85
CA ARG A 200 -12.15 17.05 1.14
C ARG A 200 -13.47 16.45 0.65
N THR A 201 -13.40 15.24 0.07
CA THR A 201 -14.61 14.54 -0.41
C THR A 201 -15.57 14.26 0.73
N LEU A 202 -15.09 13.81 1.87
CA LEU A 202 -15.96 13.58 3.04
C LEU A 202 -16.53 14.88 3.60
N THR A 203 -15.75 15.95 3.59
CA THR A 203 -16.19 17.26 4.14
C THR A 203 -17.19 17.96 3.24
N THR A 204 -16.97 17.95 1.93
CA THR A 204 -17.74 18.78 0.98
C THR A 204 -18.69 17.97 0.09
N GLY A 205 -18.46 16.67 -0.09
CA GLY A 205 -19.10 15.85 -1.11
C GLY A 205 -18.51 16.04 -2.52
N ASP A 206 -17.56 16.97 -2.71
CA ASP A 206 -16.92 17.25 -4.01
C ASP A 206 -15.58 16.51 -4.12
N HIS A 207 -15.51 15.59 -5.06
CA HIS A 207 -14.30 14.83 -5.37
C HIS A 207 -13.61 15.43 -6.58
N ARG A 208 -12.67 16.34 -6.34
CA ARG A 208 -11.98 17.12 -7.38
C ARG A 208 -10.49 16.79 -7.36
N LEU A 209 -9.95 16.42 -8.52
CA LEU A 209 -8.51 16.20 -8.69
C LEU A 209 -7.75 17.53 -8.61
N GLU A 210 -6.65 17.51 -7.90
CA GLU A 210 -5.66 18.59 -7.84
C GLU A 210 -4.29 18.05 -8.25
N SER A 211 -3.29 18.93 -8.35
CA SER A 211 -1.91 18.49 -8.57
C SER A 211 -1.40 17.76 -7.33
N VAL A 212 -0.75 16.61 -7.55
CA VAL A 212 -0.08 15.89 -6.46
C VAL A 212 1.08 16.73 -5.94
N LYS A 213 1.13 16.90 -4.62
CA LYS A 213 2.26 17.53 -3.91
C LYS A 213 3.18 16.44 -3.40
N PRO A 214 4.46 16.40 -3.83
CA PRO A 214 5.44 15.50 -3.22
C PRO A 214 5.66 15.85 -1.75
N THR A 215 5.61 14.85 -0.87
CA THR A 215 5.79 15.03 0.58
C THR A 215 6.75 13.99 1.17
N ILE A 216 7.06 14.14 2.48
CA ILE A 216 7.82 13.15 3.25
C ILE A 216 7.06 11.84 3.51
N THR A 217 5.80 11.73 3.04
CA THR A 217 4.95 10.53 3.15
C THR A 217 4.48 10.04 1.78
N PRO A 218 5.40 9.61 0.91
CA PRO A 218 5.13 9.38 -0.52
C PRO A 218 4.08 8.30 -0.80
N SER A 219 3.80 7.39 0.14
CA SER A 219 2.72 6.40 -0.01
C SER A 219 1.31 7.01 0.04
N MET A 220 1.20 8.27 0.48
CA MET A 220 -0.06 9.04 0.57
C MET A 220 -0.14 10.14 -0.50
N ASP A 221 0.91 10.35 -1.33
CA ASP A 221 0.96 11.36 -2.39
C ASP A 221 0.14 10.92 -3.59
N ILE A 222 -1.17 10.96 -3.46
CA ILE A 222 -2.12 10.55 -4.49
C ILE A 222 -3.32 11.51 -4.60
N GLN A 223 -3.91 11.56 -5.78
CA GLN A 223 -5.20 12.22 -6.04
C GLN A 223 -6.26 11.23 -6.57
N ILE A 224 -5.85 10.01 -6.97
CA ILE A 224 -6.77 8.94 -7.37
C ILE A 224 -6.59 7.76 -6.42
N SER A 225 -7.55 7.59 -5.52
CA SER A 225 -7.55 6.54 -4.50
C SER A 225 -8.28 5.31 -5.03
N SER A 226 -7.50 4.30 -5.46
CA SER A 226 -7.99 3.19 -6.30
C SER A 226 -9.09 2.32 -5.64
N ASN A 227 -9.08 2.13 -4.32
CA ASN A 227 -10.11 1.34 -3.65
C ASN A 227 -11.29 2.17 -3.14
N PHE A 228 -11.23 3.50 -3.24
CA PHE A 228 -12.37 4.35 -2.89
C PHE A 228 -13.59 4.07 -3.78
N GLU A 229 -13.37 3.68 -5.03
CA GLU A 229 -14.41 3.23 -5.95
C GLU A 229 -15.23 2.05 -5.39
N ARG A 230 -14.63 1.17 -4.59
CA ARG A 230 -15.34 0.08 -3.90
C ARG A 230 -16.33 0.61 -2.87
N LEU A 231 -15.92 1.61 -2.09
CA LEU A 231 -16.82 2.27 -1.13
C LEU A 231 -17.93 3.03 -1.84
N LEU A 232 -17.65 3.67 -2.98
CA LEU A 232 -18.68 4.32 -3.81
C LEU A 232 -19.72 3.31 -4.31
N PHE A 233 -19.29 2.09 -4.66
CA PHE A 233 -20.21 1.04 -5.09
C PHE A 233 -21.17 0.63 -3.96
N GLU A 234 -20.66 0.44 -2.75
CA GLU A 234 -21.52 0.17 -1.58
C GLU A 234 -22.44 1.34 -1.25
N ALA A 235 -21.92 2.57 -1.27
CA ALA A 235 -22.71 3.77 -1.02
C ALA A 235 -23.79 4.02 -2.07
N ALA A 236 -23.59 3.57 -3.30
CA ALA A 236 -24.57 3.61 -4.39
C ALA A 236 -25.63 2.50 -4.29
N GLY A 237 -25.63 1.68 -3.23
CA GLY A 237 -26.51 0.54 -3.10
C GLY A 237 -26.18 -0.57 -4.11
N GLN A 238 -24.90 -0.71 -4.47
CA GLN A 238 -24.36 -1.67 -5.43
C GLN A 238 -24.83 -1.43 -6.89
N ASP A 239 -25.24 -0.19 -7.21
CA ASP A 239 -25.56 0.22 -8.58
C ASP A 239 -24.29 0.61 -9.34
N SER A 240 -23.84 -0.29 -10.22
CA SER A 240 -22.67 -0.07 -11.06
C SER A 240 -22.84 1.06 -12.08
N THR A 241 -24.08 1.47 -12.40
CA THR A 241 -24.34 2.56 -13.34
C THR A 241 -23.94 3.89 -12.72
N ILE A 242 -24.33 4.13 -11.48
CA ILE A 242 -23.96 5.35 -10.72
C ILE A 242 -22.44 5.45 -10.63
N VAL A 243 -21.76 4.35 -10.27
CA VAL A 243 -20.29 4.36 -10.15
C VAL A 243 -19.61 4.65 -11.49
N ARG A 244 -20.09 4.04 -12.60
CA ARG A 244 -19.55 4.35 -13.94
C ARG A 244 -19.71 5.82 -14.31
N ASP A 245 -20.85 6.41 -13.99
CA ASP A 245 -21.10 7.82 -14.30
C ASP A 245 -20.17 8.74 -13.49
N LEU A 246 -19.95 8.45 -12.19
CA LEU A 246 -18.99 9.18 -11.37
C LEU A 246 -17.55 9.03 -11.91
N MET A 247 -17.12 7.82 -12.29
CA MET A 247 -15.80 7.59 -12.85
C MET A 247 -15.63 8.22 -14.24
N ALA A 248 -16.68 8.24 -15.05
CA ALA A 248 -16.68 8.95 -16.33
C ALA A 248 -16.58 10.48 -16.13
N ALA A 249 -17.27 11.04 -15.14
CA ALA A 249 -17.16 12.44 -14.77
C ALA A 249 -15.74 12.79 -14.27
N LEU A 250 -15.14 11.94 -13.42
CA LEU A 250 -13.76 12.11 -12.96
C LEU A 250 -12.78 12.13 -14.13
N LYS A 251 -12.93 11.20 -15.06
CA LYS A 251 -12.05 11.10 -16.25
C LYS A 251 -12.17 12.31 -17.18
N ASN A 252 -13.40 12.80 -17.39
CA ASN A 252 -13.67 13.82 -18.40
C ASN A 252 -13.57 15.25 -17.83
N ASN A 253 -14.00 15.44 -16.58
CA ASN A 253 -14.15 16.75 -15.95
C ASN A 253 -13.17 16.96 -14.78
N HIS A 254 -12.37 15.92 -14.41
CA HIS A 254 -11.49 15.91 -13.25
C HIS A 254 -12.21 16.10 -11.91
N ASN A 255 -13.54 15.94 -11.87
CA ASN A 255 -14.33 15.99 -10.64
C ASN A 255 -15.67 15.25 -10.78
N TYR A 256 -16.25 14.97 -9.62
CA TYR A 256 -17.66 14.62 -9.44
C TYR A 256 -18.14 15.07 -8.05
N SER A 257 -19.44 15.27 -7.88
CA SER A 257 -20.07 15.50 -6.57
C SER A 257 -20.86 14.26 -6.16
N LEU A 258 -20.71 13.86 -4.90
CA LEU A 258 -21.43 12.72 -4.35
C LEU A 258 -22.89 13.10 -4.10
N PRO A 259 -23.87 12.27 -4.49
CA PRO A 259 -25.27 12.43 -4.05
C PRO A 259 -25.35 12.39 -2.50
N ASP A 260 -26.24 13.20 -1.91
CA ASP A 260 -26.39 13.33 -0.45
C ASP A 260 -26.55 11.98 0.27
N LYS A 261 -27.30 11.04 -0.33
CA LYS A 261 -27.48 9.68 0.25
C LYS A 261 -26.18 8.91 0.33
N MET A 262 -25.34 9.01 -0.68
CA MET A 262 -24.03 8.34 -0.70
C MET A 262 -23.09 8.98 0.32
N LEU A 263 -23.08 10.31 0.39
CA LEU A 263 -22.26 11.05 1.35
C LEU A 263 -22.68 10.74 2.79
N THR A 264 -23.99 10.67 3.07
CA THR A 264 -24.53 10.27 4.38
C THR A 264 -24.10 8.85 4.73
N PHE A 265 -24.22 7.89 3.81
CA PHE A 265 -23.79 6.50 4.01
C PHE A 265 -22.29 6.42 4.36
N ILE A 266 -21.43 7.16 3.66
CA ILE A 266 -19.99 7.18 3.92
C ILE A 266 -19.72 7.78 5.30
N ARG A 267 -20.30 8.94 5.62
CA ARG A 267 -20.11 9.63 6.91
C ARG A 267 -20.64 8.86 8.11
N ASP A 268 -21.55 7.91 7.92
CA ASP A 268 -22.01 7.03 9.01
C ASP A 268 -20.88 6.15 9.58
N SER A 269 -19.92 5.79 8.76
CA SER A 269 -18.82 4.91 9.16
C SER A 269 -17.44 5.60 9.19
N PHE A 270 -17.25 6.67 8.42
CA PHE A 270 -15.95 7.31 8.22
C PHE A 270 -15.91 8.75 8.71
N ASP A 271 -14.77 9.09 9.31
CA ASP A 271 -14.28 10.46 9.52
C ASP A 271 -12.97 10.64 8.76
N ALA A 272 -12.47 11.88 8.68
CA ALA A 272 -11.21 12.17 8.02
C ALA A 272 -10.51 13.38 8.63
N GLY A 273 -9.17 13.37 8.59
CA GLY A 273 -8.33 14.49 8.96
C GLY A 273 -7.13 14.64 8.01
N VAL A 274 -6.58 15.84 8.00
CA VAL A 274 -5.45 16.26 7.15
C VAL A 274 -4.34 16.78 8.03
N VAL A 275 -3.10 16.39 7.74
CA VAL A 275 -1.92 16.87 8.46
C VAL A 275 -0.89 17.41 7.47
N SER A 276 -0.41 18.61 7.69
CA SER A 276 0.66 19.23 6.90
C SER A 276 2.01 18.56 7.17
N GLU A 277 2.99 18.81 6.28
CA GLU A 277 4.34 18.29 6.43
C GLU A 277 5.02 18.80 7.71
N ILE A 278 4.84 20.08 8.02
CA ILE A 278 5.38 20.70 9.26
C ILE A 278 4.78 20.02 10.49
N GLU A 279 3.47 19.89 10.55
CA GLU A 279 2.79 19.21 11.65
C GLU A 279 3.17 17.73 11.77
N THR A 280 3.48 17.07 10.65
CA THR A 280 3.96 15.69 10.65
C THR A 280 5.31 15.56 11.35
N LEU A 281 6.27 16.43 11.05
CA LEU A 281 7.58 16.46 11.72
C LEU A 281 7.44 16.77 13.22
N GLU A 282 6.62 17.76 13.56
CA GLU A 282 6.32 18.11 14.96
C GLU A 282 5.70 16.93 15.71
N GLU A 283 4.81 16.17 15.06
CA GLU A 283 4.13 15.02 15.65
C GLU A 283 5.10 13.86 15.89
N VAL A 284 6.00 13.54 14.95
CA VAL A 284 7.07 12.53 15.16
C VAL A 284 7.90 12.88 16.42
N ALA A 285 8.30 14.14 16.56
CA ALA A 285 9.04 14.61 17.73
C ALA A 285 8.20 14.55 19.01
N LEU A 286 6.91 14.88 18.93
CA LEU A 286 5.99 14.90 20.06
C LEU A 286 5.74 13.48 20.61
N ILE A 287 5.49 12.51 19.73
CA ILE A 287 5.31 11.11 20.09
C ILE A 287 6.55 10.61 20.82
N LEU A 288 7.74 10.80 20.24
CA LEU A 288 8.99 10.37 20.87
C LEU A 288 9.19 10.99 22.25
N ARG A 289 8.94 12.28 22.40
CA ARG A 289 9.12 13.00 23.66
C ARG A 289 8.17 12.55 24.76
N ASN A 290 6.91 12.27 24.40
CA ASN A 290 5.88 11.93 25.37
C ASN A 290 5.83 10.46 25.77
N THR A 291 6.20 9.57 24.85
CA THR A 291 6.03 8.12 25.03
C THR A 291 7.34 7.33 24.93
N GLY A 292 8.41 7.93 24.43
CA GLY A 292 9.65 7.23 24.09
C GLY A 292 9.56 6.38 22.82
N TYR A 293 8.40 6.34 22.15
CA TYR A 293 8.17 5.57 20.93
C TYR A 293 8.66 6.35 19.70
N LEU A 294 9.47 5.73 18.86
CA LEU A 294 9.94 6.30 17.60
C LEU A 294 9.04 5.79 16.46
N THR A 295 8.35 6.69 15.79
CA THR A 295 7.42 6.37 14.73
C THR A 295 7.90 6.82 13.34
N ASP A 296 7.34 6.22 12.28
CA ASP A 296 7.47 6.72 10.92
C ASP A 296 6.50 7.89 10.65
N PRO A 297 6.75 8.72 9.61
CA PRO A 297 5.94 9.90 9.36
C PRO A 297 4.49 9.60 8.96
N HIS A 298 4.20 8.45 8.30
CA HIS A 298 2.83 8.09 7.93
C HIS A 298 2.01 7.78 9.19
N THR A 299 2.58 7.02 10.12
CA THR A 299 1.95 6.71 11.40
C THR A 299 1.74 7.99 12.23
N ALA A 300 2.69 8.93 12.21
CA ALA A 300 2.57 10.21 12.93
C ALA A 300 1.35 11.01 12.46
N ILE A 301 1.10 11.09 11.15
CA ILE A 301 -0.13 11.69 10.59
C ILE A 301 -1.37 11.04 11.20
N ALA A 302 -1.41 9.71 11.22
CA ALA A 302 -2.57 9.00 11.74
C ALA A 302 -2.75 9.18 13.26
N VAL A 303 -1.68 9.22 14.05
CA VAL A 303 -1.74 9.49 15.49
C VAL A 303 -2.30 10.89 15.78
N LYS A 304 -1.86 11.91 15.01
CA LYS A 304 -2.40 13.27 15.16
C LYS A 304 -3.89 13.30 14.88
N VAL A 305 -4.33 12.73 13.75
CA VAL A 305 -5.73 12.66 13.38
C VAL A 305 -6.54 11.82 14.38
N ALA A 306 -5.99 10.72 14.89
CA ALA A 306 -6.64 9.90 15.91
C ALA A 306 -7.02 10.70 17.15
N ARG A 307 -6.14 11.60 17.62
CA ARG A 307 -6.44 12.45 18.80
C ARG A 307 -7.59 13.43 18.56
N GLU A 308 -7.75 13.92 17.34
CA GLU A 308 -8.82 14.84 16.97
C GLU A 308 -10.20 14.14 16.93
N HIS A 309 -10.20 12.81 16.74
CA HIS A 309 -11.39 11.96 16.64
C HIS A 309 -11.55 10.97 17.80
N ALA A 310 -10.77 11.15 18.87
CA ALA A 310 -10.81 10.26 20.01
C ALA A 310 -12.15 10.36 20.78
N ASP A 311 -12.72 9.20 21.09
CA ASP A 311 -13.84 9.06 22.00
C ASP A 311 -13.29 8.49 23.33
N PRO A 312 -13.50 9.14 24.48
CA PRO A 312 -12.93 8.67 25.75
C PRO A 312 -13.43 7.28 26.16
N ASP A 313 -14.60 6.85 25.67
CA ASP A 313 -15.22 5.57 26.01
C ASP A 313 -14.91 4.45 25.02
N VAL A 314 -14.22 4.76 23.90
CA VAL A 314 -13.94 3.82 22.81
C VAL A 314 -12.44 3.77 22.52
N PRO A 315 -11.77 2.62 22.65
CA PRO A 315 -10.38 2.49 22.25
C PRO A 315 -10.16 2.90 20.79
N MET A 316 -9.16 3.76 20.56
CA MET A 316 -8.68 4.16 19.25
C MET A 316 -7.41 3.37 18.91
N VAL A 317 -7.45 2.65 17.81
CA VAL A 317 -6.31 1.91 17.27
C VAL A 317 -5.79 2.62 16.03
N THR A 318 -4.60 3.18 16.12
CA THR A 318 -3.90 3.75 14.97
C THR A 318 -3.05 2.68 14.30
N LEU A 319 -3.20 2.48 13.00
CA LEU A 319 -2.40 1.55 12.24
C LEU A 319 -0.99 2.12 12.00
N SER A 320 0.01 1.43 12.54
CA SER A 320 1.43 1.76 12.32
C SER A 320 1.95 0.99 11.12
N THR A 321 2.04 1.66 9.98
CA THR A 321 2.13 1.04 8.65
C THR A 321 3.56 0.80 8.17
N ALA A 322 4.56 1.45 8.77
CA ALA A 322 5.95 1.29 8.42
C ALA A 322 6.89 1.43 9.63
N HIS A 323 8.03 0.76 9.56
CA HIS A 323 9.11 0.96 10.53
C HIS A 323 9.84 2.28 10.26
N PRO A 324 10.21 3.08 11.28
CA PRO A 324 10.86 4.39 11.09
C PRO A 324 12.19 4.31 10.32
N ALA A 325 12.89 3.18 10.34
CA ALA A 325 14.13 2.98 9.56
C ALA A 325 13.95 3.06 8.03
N LYS A 326 12.72 3.05 7.53
CA LYS A 326 12.44 3.26 6.10
C LYS A 326 12.50 4.73 5.68
N PHE A 327 12.44 5.63 6.65
CA PHE A 327 12.42 7.09 6.47
C PHE A 327 13.47 7.77 7.37
N PRO A 328 14.77 7.35 7.26
CA PRO A 328 15.80 7.76 8.22
C PRO A 328 16.02 9.25 8.24
N ASP A 329 15.99 9.92 7.08
CA ASP A 329 16.22 11.37 6.97
C ASP A 329 15.08 12.13 7.66
N THR A 330 13.83 11.81 7.36
CA THR A 330 12.66 12.44 7.99
C THR A 330 12.65 12.25 9.51
N VAL A 331 12.96 11.04 9.97
CA VAL A 331 13.04 10.74 11.42
C VAL A 331 14.19 11.53 12.08
N HIS A 332 15.32 11.64 11.39
CA HIS A 332 16.45 12.43 11.88
C HIS A 332 16.11 13.92 11.95
N ASP A 333 15.53 14.47 10.90
CA ASP A 333 15.14 15.89 10.84
C ASP A 333 14.13 16.25 11.94
N ALA A 334 13.18 15.36 12.22
CA ALA A 334 12.18 15.58 13.26
C ALA A 334 12.75 15.43 14.69
N THR A 335 13.69 14.52 14.91
CA THR A 335 14.05 14.06 16.28
C THR A 335 15.53 14.17 16.63
N GLY A 336 16.40 14.37 15.65
CA GLY A 336 17.86 14.27 15.79
C GLY A 336 18.34 12.82 16.03
N LYS A 337 17.47 11.81 15.97
CA LYS A 337 17.83 10.40 16.18
C LYS A 337 17.95 9.65 14.88
N THR A 338 18.86 8.70 14.83
CA THR A 338 18.98 7.73 13.74
C THR A 338 18.12 6.50 14.05
N SER A 339 17.28 6.10 13.11
CA SER A 339 16.53 4.85 13.19
C SER A 339 17.27 3.74 12.43
N HIS A 340 17.46 2.62 13.07
CA HIS A 340 18.10 1.43 12.49
C HIS A 340 17.04 0.33 12.25
N PRO A 341 17.15 -0.43 11.16
CA PRO A 341 16.28 -1.59 10.97
C PRO A 341 16.59 -2.64 12.04
N PRO A 342 15.60 -3.44 12.44
CA PRO A 342 15.84 -4.61 13.28
C PRO A 342 16.67 -5.65 12.51
N VAL A 343 17.31 -6.58 13.23
CA VAL A 343 18.22 -7.58 12.64
C VAL A 343 17.59 -8.36 11.47
N TRP A 344 16.30 -8.70 11.57
CA TRP A 344 15.61 -9.44 10.50
C TRP A 344 15.26 -8.60 9.27
N GLY A 345 15.22 -7.27 9.39
CA GLY A 345 14.95 -6.32 8.30
C GLY A 345 16.19 -5.62 7.79
N ASP A 346 17.35 -5.93 8.35
CA ASP A 346 18.63 -5.35 7.94
C ASP A 346 19.11 -5.98 6.61
N ILE A 347 19.71 -5.15 5.77
CA ILE A 347 20.29 -5.57 4.50
C ILE A 347 21.80 -5.32 4.60
N PRO A 348 22.62 -6.40 4.75
CA PRO A 348 24.07 -6.26 4.86
C PRO A 348 24.66 -5.43 3.73
N ALA A 349 25.54 -4.49 4.05
CA ALA A 349 26.10 -3.54 3.09
C ALA A 349 26.83 -4.22 1.91
N GLU A 350 27.43 -5.38 2.16
CA GLU A 350 28.17 -6.21 1.19
C GLU A 350 27.25 -6.97 0.23
N ARG A 351 25.93 -7.01 0.47
CA ARG A 351 24.99 -7.72 -0.40
C ARG A 351 24.90 -7.01 -1.75
N SER A 352 25.25 -7.75 -2.82
CA SER A 352 25.27 -7.22 -4.18
C SER A 352 23.86 -6.89 -4.66
N GLU A 353 23.77 -5.78 -5.37
CA GLU A 353 22.52 -5.34 -6.01
C GLU A 353 22.44 -5.87 -7.45
N THR A 354 21.26 -6.35 -7.82
CA THR A 354 20.92 -6.72 -9.21
C THR A 354 19.77 -5.85 -9.68
N VAL A 355 20.02 -5.00 -10.67
CA VAL A 355 19.03 -4.06 -11.22
C VAL A 355 19.29 -3.88 -12.72
N ALA A 356 18.23 -3.88 -13.51
CA ALA A 356 18.27 -3.47 -14.90
C ALA A 356 18.01 -1.97 -15.00
N HIS A 357 18.90 -1.24 -15.68
CA HIS A 357 18.69 0.18 -16.00
C HIS A 357 18.16 0.30 -17.41
N LEU A 358 16.95 0.79 -17.59
CA LEU A 358 16.30 0.89 -18.90
C LEU A 358 15.77 2.31 -19.13
N MET A 359 15.75 2.70 -20.41
CA MET A 359 15.13 3.94 -20.85
C MET A 359 13.61 3.92 -20.57
N ASN A 360 13.00 5.11 -20.48
CA ASN A 360 11.55 5.25 -20.41
C ASN A 360 10.92 4.94 -21.78
N ASP A 361 10.99 3.67 -22.17
CA ASP A 361 10.45 3.13 -23.42
C ASP A 361 9.80 1.77 -23.18
N ARG A 362 8.51 1.65 -23.46
CA ARG A 362 7.74 0.43 -23.26
C ARG A 362 8.30 -0.76 -24.04
N ALA A 363 8.71 -0.57 -25.31
CA ALA A 363 9.19 -1.66 -26.14
C ALA A 363 10.50 -2.24 -25.59
N CYS A 364 11.36 -1.39 -25.06
CA CYS A 364 12.60 -1.79 -24.41
C CYS A 364 12.32 -2.66 -23.18
N VAL A 365 11.36 -2.24 -22.32
CA VAL A 365 10.98 -2.99 -21.11
C VAL A 365 10.26 -4.30 -21.46
N GLU A 366 9.34 -4.30 -22.44
CA GLU A 366 8.70 -5.53 -22.93
C GLU A 366 9.72 -6.53 -23.48
N ALA A 367 10.72 -6.07 -24.21
CA ALA A 367 11.79 -6.93 -24.73
C ALA A 367 12.61 -7.56 -23.59
N HIS A 368 12.96 -6.79 -22.57
CA HIS A 368 13.67 -7.27 -21.39
C HIS A 368 12.85 -8.34 -20.64
N ILE A 369 11.55 -8.10 -20.42
CA ILE A 369 10.65 -9.08 -19.76
C ILE A 369 10.57 -10.37 -20.61
N LEU A 370 10.42 -10.27 -21.91
CA LEU A 370 10.34 -11.42 -22.80
C LEU A 370 11.64 -12.26 -22.81
N GLU A 371 12.80 -11.63 -22.74
CA GLU A 371 14.08 -12.34 -22.67
C GLU A 371 14.12 -13.25 -21.42
N HIS A 372 13.77 -12.72 -20.25
CA HIS A 372 13.73 -13.48 -19.00
C HIS A 372 12.65 -14.57 -19.03
N PHE A 373 11.47 -14.26 -19.54
CA PHE A 373 10.36 -15.23 -19.68
C PHE A 373 10.78 -16.44 -20.54
N PHE A 374 11.43 -16.24 -21.68
CA PHE A 374 11.90 -17.33 -22.52
C PHE A 374 13.07 -18.11 -21.92
N ARG A 375 13.95 -17.44 -21.17
CA ARG A 375 15.04 -18.11 -20.45
C ARG A 375 14.48 -19.07 -19.40
N ALA A 376 13.50 -18.64 -18.59
CA ALA A 376 12.82 -19.47 -17.60
C ALA A 376 12.13 -20.68 -18.25
N GLN A 377 11.45 -20.49 -19.38
CA GLN A 377 10.80 -21.60 -20.11
C GLN A 377 11.79 -22.65 -20.63
N LYS A 378 12.96 -22.23 -21.11
CA LYS A 378 14.00 -23.15 -21.59
C LYS A 378 14.56 -24.01 -20.47
N LEU A 379 14.79 -23.43 -19.30
CA LEU A 379 15.28 -24.15 -18.11
C LEU A 379 14.29 -25.23 -17.67
N ILE A 380 13.00 -24.93 -17.62
CA ILE A 380 11.95 -25.89 -17.24
C ILE A 380 11.86 -27.05 -18.23
N ASN A 381 11.93 -26.74 -19.52
CA ASN A 381 11.86 -27.77 -20.56
C ASN A 381 13.12 -28.67 -20.62
N SER A 382 14.24 -28.22 -20.09
CA SER A 382 15.47 -29.03 -19.97
C SER A 382 15.41 -29.96 -18.77
N THR A 383 14.89 -29.50 -17.61
CA THR A 383 14.75 -30.31 -16.38
C THR A 383 13.59 -31.33 -16.45
N ALA A 384 12.62 -31.16 -17.33
CA ALA A 384 11.54 -32.12 -17.54
C ALA A 384 11.94 -33.29 -18.48
N LYS A 385 13.15 -33.28 -19.04
CA LYS A 385 13.66 -34.34 -19.95
C LYS A 385 14.67 -35.28 -19.30
N ASP A 386 15.12 -34.94 -18.10
CA ASP A 386 15.95 -35.78 -17.23
C ASP A 386 15.06 -36.45 -16.16
#